data_b3522eccca07c169e56dd48860b99b76
#
_entry.id   b3522eccca07c169e56dd48860b99b76
#
_cell.length_a   1.000
_cell.length_b   1.000
_cell.length_c   1.000
_cell.angle_alpha   90.00
_cell.angle_beta   90.00
_cell.angle_gamma   90.00
#
_symmetry.space_group_name_H-M   'P 1'
#
loop_
_entity.id
_entity.type
_entity.pdbx_description
1 polymer ?
#
loop_
_entity_poly.entity_id
_entity_poly.type
_entity_poly.pdbx_seq_one_letter_code
_entity_poly.pdbx_strand_id
1 'polypeptide(L)'
;AILDGNDNVVASAPTASGKTALAELAICRCLRDDGTALFIAPMRALTNEKEAEWDRFEELGYSVYVVTGERDLNPRRAERADILVMTPEKTDSATRKHDSPRYSFITDVDCVIVDEVHLLDSDGRGGVLEATISRLRRLCDPRIVALSATMPNIEDVAGWLDAPPESTFEFGEEYRPVDLHSDVRTYSHGDNAFADKYRRLYAALDIAEPHIREDGQALVFVSSRQDAMRAASKSRDEIAERDIPMGARGDYDFHNDAKELS
;
A
#
# COMPACT_ATOMS: atom_id res chain seq x y z
N ALA A 1 17.97 8.87 -12.80
CA ALA A 1 17.74 7.43 -12.75
C ALA A 1 16.34 7.05 -13.28
N ILE A 2 15.23 7.49 -12.64
CA ILE A 2 13.87 7.04 -13.01
C ILE A 2 13.51 7.42 -14.45
N LEU A 3 13.74 8.66 -14.87
CA LEU A 3 13.34 9.16 -16.19
C LEU A 3 14.36 8.86 -17.31
N ASP A 4 15.65 8.83 -16.99
CA ASP A 4 16.70 8.82 -18.02
C ASP A 4 17.52 7.51 -18.05
N GLY A 5 17.50 6.72 -16.97
CA GLY A 5 18.25 5.46 -16.87
C GLY A 5 17.40 4.24 -17.25
N ASN A 6 18.02 3.15 -17.66
CA ASN A 6 17.37 1.86 -17.91
C ASN A 6 17.54 0.89 -16.76
N ASP A 7 18.35 1.26 -15.76
CA ASP A 7 18.64 0.41 -14.63
C ASP A 7 17.41 0.17 -13.75
N ASN A 8 17.41 -0.93 -13.04
CA ASN A 8 16.49 -1.15 -11.95
C ASN A 8 16.72 -0.11 -10.86
N VAL A 9 15.67 0.27 -10.17
CA VAL A 9 15.69 1.31 -9.14
C VAL A 9 15.15 0.76 -7.84
N VAL A 10 15.83 1.04 -6.75
CA VAL A 10 15.32 0.78 -5.40
C VAL A 10 15.29 2.11 -4.64
N ALA A 11 14.13 2.48 -4.13
CA ALA A 11 13.96 3.71 -3.36
C ALA A 11 13.24 3.42 -2.03
N SER A 12 13.92 3.71 -0.94
CA SER A 12 13.38 3.68 0.41
C SER A 12 13.12 5.10 0.89
N ALA A 13 11.91 5.38 1.35
CA ALA A 13 11.54 6.71 1.80
C ALA A 13 10.41 6.65 2.84
N PRO A 14 10.33 7.59 3.80
CA PRO A 14 9.26 7.65 4.78
C PRO A 14 7.87 7.67 4.15
N THR A 15 6.85 7.35 4.93
CA THR A 15 5.46 7.49 4.48
C THR A 15 5.15 8.94 4.14
N ALA A 16 4.34 9.18 3.12
CA ALA A 16 3.96 10.49 2.58
C ALA A 16 5.12 11.32 1.97
N SER A 17 6.28 10.73 1.69
CA SER A 17 7.43 11.39 1.05
C SER A 17 7.37 11.45 -0.49
N GLY A 18 6.26 11.04 -1.11
CA GLY A 18 6.09 11.12 -2.56
C GLY A 18 6.43 9.85 -3.34
N LYS A 19 6.49 8.67 -2.70
CA LYS A 19 6.73 7.38 -3.38
C LYS A 19 5.77 7.13 -4.56
N THR A 20 4.50 7.52 -4.41
CA THR A 20 3.51 7.43 -5.48
C THR A 20 3.93 8.23 -6.72
N ALA A 21 4.47 9.44 -6.55
CA ALA A 21 4.96 10.24 -7.67
C ALA A 21 6.15 9.55 -8.39
N LEU A 22 7.03 8.86 -7.66
CA LEU A 22 8.10 8.08 -8.26
C LEU A 22 7.56 6.92 -9.10
N ALA A 23 6.52 6.23 -8.61
CA ALA A 23 5.83 5.18 -9.35
C ALA A 23 5.24 5.73 -10.66
N GLU A 24 4.54 6.85 -10.58
CA GLU A 24 3.92 7.50 -11.74
C GLU A 24 4.93 7.95 -12.77
N LEU A 25 6.06 8.52 -12.34
CA LEU A 25 7.16 8.89 -13.24
C LEU A 25 7.73 7.65 -13.95
N ALA A 26 7.85 6.51 -13.27
CA ALA A 26 8.30 5.27 -13.88
C ALA A 26 7.28 4.74 -14.91
N ILE A 27 6.00 4.81 -14.60
CA ILE A 27 4.91 4.46 -15.52
C ILE A 27 4.92 5.39 -16.73
N CYS A 28 4.94 6.73 -16.53
CA CYS A 28 4.98 7.70 -17.63
C CYS A 28 6.15 7.45 -18.58
N ARG A 29 7.29 7.08 -18.03
CA ARG A 29 8.44 6.73 -18.86
C ARG A 29 8.20 5.45 -19.66
N CYS A 30 7.67 4.40 -19.04
CA CYS A 30 7.34 3.15 -19.73
C CYS A 30 6.36 3.41 -20.88
N LEU A 31 5.30 4.16 -20.61
CA LEU A 31 4.29 4.53 -21.62
C LEU A 31 4.84 5.41 -22.76
N ARG A 32 5.78 6.31 -22.46
CA ARG A 32 6.45 7.12 -23.50
C ARG A 32 7.19 6.26 -24.51
N ASP A 33 7.71 5.14 -24.07
CA ASP A 33 8.47 4.19 -24.88
C ASP A 33 7.56 3.05 -25.42
N ASP A 34 6.22 3.27 -25.45
CA ASP A 34 5.17 2.34 -25.89
C ASP A 34 5.15 0.99 -25.12
N GLY A 35 5.65 0.98 -23.89
CA GLY A 35 5.73 -0.21 -23.06
C GLY A 35 4.53 -0.41 -22.14
N THR A 36 4.38 -1.64 -21.62
CA THR A 36 3.35 -2.01 -20.64
C THR A 36 3.92 -1.98 -19.22
N ALA A 37 3.25 -1.24 -18.33
CA ALA A 37 3.62 -1.13 -16.93
C ALA A 37 2.78 -2.06 -16.04
N LEU A 38 3.42 -2.78 -15.13
CA LEU A 38 2.78 -3.56 -14.08
C LEU A 38 3.06 -2.93 -12.70
N PHE A 39 2.01 -2.47 -12.03
CA PHE A 39 2.09 -2.00 -10.66
C PHE A 39 1.63 -3.10 -9.70
N ILE A 40 2.52 -3.54 -8.82
CA ILE A 40 2.24 -4.54 -7.79
C ILE A 40 1.98 -3.83 -6.47
N ALA A 41 0.74 -3.90 -5.99
CA ALA A 41 0.30 -3.33 -4.74
C ALA A 41 -0.13 -4.41 -3.73
N PRO A 42 0.34 -4.36 -2.48
CA PRO A 42 0.17 -5.45 -1.52
C PRO A 42 -1.24 -5.61 -0.94
N MET A 43 -2.10 -4.63 -1.08
CA MET A 43 -3.43 -4.64 -0.46
C MET A 43 -4.53 -4.27 -1.44
N ARG A 44 -5.69 -4.91 -1.31
CA ARG A 44 -6.87 -4.64 -2.14
C ARG A 44 -7.34 -3.18 -2.08
N ALA A 45 -7.29 -2.58 -0.89
CA ALA A 45 -7.65 -1.18 -0.71
C ALA A 45 -6.74 -0.25 -1.52
N LEU A 46 -5.42 -0.51 -1.52
CA LEU A 46 -4.46 0.27 -2.30
C LEU A 46 -4.68 0.13 -3.79
N THR A 47 -5.08 -1.05 -4.28
CA THR A 47 -5.38 -1.23 -5.69
C THR A 47 -6.63 -0.46 -6.12
N ASN A 48 -7.69 -0.42 -5.29
CA ASN A 48 -8.90 0.36 -5.58
C ASN A 48 -8.61 1.88 -5.53
N GLU A 49 -7.77 2.32 -4.60
CA GLU A 49 -7.32 3.70 -4.49
C GLU A 49 -6.54 4.12 -5.75
N LYS A 50 -5.64 3.26 -6.22
CA LYS A 50 -4.90 3.51 -7.46
C LYS A 50 -5.79 3.53 -8.70
N GLU A 51 -6.85 2.73 -8.76
CA GLU A 51 -7.84 2.80 -9.84
C GLU A 51 -8.41 4.23 -9.93
N ALA A 52 -8.83 4.81 -8.80
CA ALA A 52 -9.39 6.17 -8.74
C ALA A 52 -8.33 7.28 -8.97
N GLU A 53 -7.12 7.12 -8.42
CA GLU A 53 -6.03 8.09 -8.59
C GLU A 53 -5.54 8.15 -10.04
N TRP A 54 -5.62 7.05 -10.78
CA TRP A 54 -5.04 6.92 -12.11
C TRP A 54 -6.06 7.07 -13.26
N ASP A 55 -7.30 7.48 -12.97
CA ASP A 55 -8.27 7.91 -13.99
C ASP A 55 -7.67 8.96 -14.95
N ARG A 56 -6.73 9.77 -14.47
CA ARG A 56 -5.98 10.73 -15.30
C ARG A 56 -5.15 10.10 -16.43
N PHE A 57 -4.69 8.85 -16.28
CA PHE A 57 -4.02 8.15 -17.39
C PHE A 57 -5.03 7.78 -18.48
N GLU A 58 -6.27 7.45 -18.09
CA GLU A 58 -7.35 7.20 -19.03
C GLU A 58 -7.76 8.48 -19.78
N GLU A 59 -7.72 9.63 -19.11
CA GLU A 59 -7.92 10.96 -19.76
C GLU A 59 -6.85 11.28 -20.81
N LEU A 60 -5.63 10.76 -20.61
CA LEU A 60 -4.53 10.86 -21.56
C LEU A 60 -4.58 9.81 -22.68
N GLY A 61 -5.56 8.90 -22.64
CA GLY A 61 -5.79 7.87 -23.65
C GLY A 61 -5.15 6.52 -23.36
N TYR A 62 -4.52 6.32 -22.18
CA TYR A 62 -3.97 5.05 -21.77
C TYR A 62 -5.02 4.21 -21.05
N SER A 63 -4.94 2.89 -21.20
CA SER A 63 -5.88 1.98 -20.53
C SER A 63 -5.30 1.44 -19.23
N VAL A 64 -6.04 1.61 -18.13
CA VAL A 64 -5.71 1.06 -16.80
C VAL A 64 -6.57 -0.16 -16.51
N TYR A 65 -5.96 -1.25 -16.10
CA TYR A 65 -6.70 -2.46 -15.72
C TYR A 65 -6.28 -2.97 -14.34
N VAL A 66 -7.21 -2.84 -13.38
CA VAL A 66 -7.04 -3.30 -11.99
C VAL A 66 -7.55 -4.72 -11.81
N VAL A 67 -6.68 -5.63 -11.36
CA VAL A 67 -6.97 -7.04 -11.11
C VAL A 67 -6.90 -7.33 -9.61
N THR A 68 -8.04 -7.28 -8.95
CA THR A 68 -8.16 -7.60 -7.52
C THR A 68 -8.63 -9.04 -7.28
N GLY A 69 -8.55 -9.50 -6.00
CA GLY A 69 -9.00 -10.84 -5.62
C GLY A 69 -10.49 -11.11 -5.84
N GLU A 70 -11.31 -10.08 -5.93
CA GLU A 70 -12.77 -10.17 -6.07
C GLU A 70 -13.24 -10.13 -7.52
N ARG A 71 -12.41 -9.59 -8.42
CA ARG A 71 -12.72 -9.51 -9.84
C ARG A 71 -12.06 -10.66 -10.61
N ASP A 72 -12.85 -11.32 -11.45
CA ASP A 72 -12.30 -12.32 -12.39
C ASP A 72 -11.43 -11.62 -13.44
N LEU A 73 -10.27 -12.20 -13.69
CA LEU A 73 -9.37 -11.73 -14.74
C LEU A 73 -10.04 -11.85 -16.11
N ASN A 74 -10.15 -10.72 -16.80
CA ASN A 74 -10.53 -10.67 -18.22
C ASN A 74 -9.26 -10.60 -19.08
N PRO A 75 -8.90 -11.67 -19.79
CA PRO A 75 -7.65 -11.73 -20.56
C PRO A 75 -7.55 -10.62 -21.62
N ARG A 76 -8.66 -10.37 -22.34
CA ARG A 76 -8.68 -9.36 -23.40
C ARG A 76 -8.46 -7.93 -22.89
N ARG A 77 -8.88 -7.65 -21.66
CA ARG A 77 -8.60 -6.36 -21.02
C ARG A 77 -7.15 -6.29 -20.57
N ALA A 78 -6.63 -7.39 -20.03
CA ALA A 78 -5.24 -7.46 -19.59
C ALA A 78 -4.25 -7.30 -20.76
N GLU A 79 -4.52 -7.94 -21.91
CA GLU A 79 -3.70 -7.85 -23.14
C GLU A 79 -3.69 -6.46 -23.78
N ARG A 80 -4.70 -5.63 -23.48
CA ARG A 80 -4.83 -4.28 -24.06
C ARG A 80 -4.48 -3.18 -23.07
N ALA A 81 -4.17 -3.55 -21.84
CA ALA A 81 -3.88 -2.59 -20.81
C ALA A 81 -2.45 -2.04 -20.97
N ASP A 82 -2.34 -0.72 -20.97
CA ASP A 82 -1.05 -0.04 -20.91
C ASP A 82 -0.51 -0.05 -19.47
N ILE A 83 -1.42 -0.06 -18.49
CA ILE A 83 -1.11 -0.15 -17.06
C ILE A 83 -1.92 -1.27 -16.41
N LEU A 84 -1.21 -2.26 -15.87
CA LEU A 84 -1.77 -3.34 -15.08
C LEU A 84 -1.56 -3.05 -13.59
N VAL A 85 -2.60 -3.14 -12.78
CA VAL A 85 -2.52 -3.01 -11.32
C VAL A 85 -2.94 -4.33 -10.68
N MET A 86 -2.02 -5.00 -10.00
CA MET A 86 -2.25 -6.35 -9.49
C MET A 86 -1.74 -6.51 -8.06
N THR A 87 -2.37 -7.40 -7.29
CA THR A 87 -1.79 -7.84 -6.01
C THR A 87 -0.67 -8.86 -6.24
N PRO A 88 0.27 -9.04 -5.28
CA PRO A 88 1.32 -10.05 -5.38
C PRO A 88 0.77 -11.45 -5.67
N GLU A 89 -0.35 -11.83 -5.03
CA GLU A 89 -0.96 -13.15 -5.20
C GLU A 89 -1.56 -13.35 -6.59
N LYS A 90 -2.13 -12.30 -7.19
CA LYS A 90 -2.66 -12.35 -8.56
C LYS A 90 -1.53 -12.41 -9.57
N THR A 91 -0.47 -11.63 -9.35
CA THR A 91 0.73 -11.67 -10.18
C THR A 91 1.45 -13.04 -10.09
N ASP A 92 1.56 -13.60 -8.88
CA ASP A 92 2.07 -14.95 -8.66
C ASP A 92 1.28 -15.99 -9.46
N SER A 93 -0.05 -15.92 -9.40
CA SER A 93 -0.92 -16.83 -10.17
C SER A 93 -0.77 -16.65 -11.68
N ALA A 94 -0.63 -15.41 -12.17
CA ALA A 94 -0.44 -15.11 -13.58
C ALA A 94 0.92 -15.62 -14.09
N THR A 95 2.00 -15.33 -13.36
CA THR A 95 3.36 -15.77 -13.73
C THR A 95 3.52 -17.30 -13.72
N ARG A 96 2.81 -18.01 -12.84
CA ARG A 96 2.82 -19.51 -12.85
C ARG A 96 2.09 -20.11 -14.04
N LYS A 97 1.18 -19.37 -14.66
CA LYS A 97 0.31 -19.84 -15.75
C LYS A 97 0.58 -19.09 -17.06
N HIS A 98 1.73 -18.46 -17.18
CA HIS A 98 2.12 -17.60 -18.30
C HIS A 98 2.01 -18.27 -19.68
N ASP A 99 2.16 -19.59 -19.75
CA ASP A 99 2.02 -20.41 -20.95
C ASP A 99 0.57 -20.59 -21.41
N SER A 100 -0.40 -20.26 -20.55
CA SER A 100 -1.82 -20.27 -20.89
C SER A 100 -2.23 -18.99 -21.63
N PRO A 101 -3.01 -19.05 -22.71
CA PRO A 101 -3.50 -17.86 -23.42
C PRO A 101 -4.22 -16.85 -22.53
N ARG A 102 -4.76 -17.31 -21.40
CA ARG A 102 -5.42 -16.43 -20.43
C ARG A 102 -4.45 -15.51 -19.68
N TYR A 103 -3.18 -15.86 -19.58
CA TYR A 103 -2.17 -15.19 -18.77
C TYR A 103 -0.93 -14.77 -19.57
N SER A 104 -0.95 -14.93 -20.91
CA SER A 104 0.18 -14.56 -21.79
C SER A 104 0.57 -13.09 -21.69
N PHE A 105 -0.38 -12.19 -21.38
CA PHE A 105 -0.13 -10.75 -21.18
C PHE A 105 1.00 -10.46 -20.17
N ILE A 106 1.26 -11.39 -19.25
CA ILE A 106 2.29 -11.16 -18.22
C ILE A 106 3.72 -11.25 -18.78
N THR A 107 3.90 -11.81 -19.97
CA THR A 107 5.20 -11.89 -20.65
C THR A 107 5.55 -10.64 -21.46
N ASP A 108 4.59 -9.74 -21.64
CA ASP A 108 4.74 -8.51 -22.42
C ASP A 108 4.90 -7.27 -21.53
N VAL A 109 5.25 -7.47 -20.25
CA VAL A 109 5.47 -6.39 -19.28
C VAL A 109 6.90 -5.86 -19.42
N ASP A 110 7.03 -4.55 -19.66
CA ASP A 110 8.30 -3.86 -19.84
C ASP A 110 8.82 -3.19 -18.56
N CYS A 111 7.91 -2.76 -17.68
CA CYS A 111 8.26 -2.13 -16.41
C CYS A 111 7.42 -2.69 -15.27
N VAL A 112 8.06 -3.06 -14.17
CA VAL A 112 7.39 -3.51 -12.94
C VAL A 112 7.66 -2.52 -11.83
N ILE A 113 6.62 -1.93 -11.30
CA ILE A 113 6.67 -1.12 -10.08
C ILE A 113 6.21 -2.00 -8.91
N VAL A 114 7.07 -2.16 -7.91
CA VAL A 114 6.76 -2.92 -6.69
C VAL A 114 6.59 -1.92 -5.56
N ASP A 115 5.37 -1.72 -5.12
CA ASP A 115 5.09 -0.89 -3.96
C ASP A 115 5.23 -1.71 -2.67
N GLU A 116 5.71 -1.07 -1.62
CA GLU A 116 5.94 -1.67 -0.28
C GLU A 116 6.86 -2.91 -0.32
N VAL A 117 7.99 -2.81 -1.05
CA VAL A 117 8.92 -3.96 -1.21
C VAL A 117 9.47 -4.49 0.12
N HIS A 118 9.44 -3.71 1.22
CA HIS A 118 9.79 -4.17 2.56
C HIS A 118 8.92 -5.35 3.05
N LEU A 119 7.78 -5.61 2.40
CA LEU A 119 6.96 -6.80 2.67
C LEU A 119 7.66 -8.12 2.31
N LEU A 120 8.81 -8.08 1.66
CA LEU A 120 9.68 -9.26 1.49
C LEU A 120 10.03 -9.92 2.84
N ASP A 121 10.13 -9.12 3.93
CA ASP A 121 10.39 -9.60 5.30
C ASP A 121 9.11 -10.09 6.02
N SER A 122 7.94 -10.06 5.38
CA SER A 122 6.69 -10.45 6.02
C SER A 122 6.44 -11.96 5.94
N ASP A 123 6.03 -12.56 7.06
CA ASP A 123 5.63 -13.96 7.13
C ASP A 123 4.54 -14.30 6.09
N GLY A 124 4.83 -15.28 5.23
CA GLY A 124 3.92 -15.83 4.22
C GLY A 124 3.75 -14.99 2.95
N ARG A 125 3.79 -13.66 3.01
CA ARG A 125 3.67 -12.80 1.83
C ARG A 125 5.00 -12.51 1.17
N GLY A 126 6.06 -12.41 1.94
CA GLY A 126 7.41 -12.14 1.45
C GLY A 126 7.84 -13.16 0.40
N GLY A 127 7.72 -14.45 0.71
CA GLY A 127 8.06 -15.51 -0.23
C GLY A 127 7.22 -15.53 -1.52
N VAL A 128 5.95 -15.08 -1.46
CA VAL A 128 5.12 -14.92 -2.67
C VAL A 128 5.64 -13.77 -3.52
N LEU A 129 5.95 -12.63 -2.93
CA LEU A 129 6.47 -11.46 -3.64
C LEU A 129 7.84 -11.75 -4.26
N GLU A 130 8.76 -12.34 -3.49
CA GLU A 130 10.09 -12.74 -3.96
C GLU A 130 10.03 -13.70 -5.16
N ALA A 131 9.25 -14.77 -5.03
CA ALA A 131 9.06 -15.73 -6.11
C ALA A 131 8.38 -15.11 -7.35
N THR A 132 7.47 -14.17 -7.16
CA THR A 132 6.79 -13.45 -8.24
C THR A 132 7.76 -12.58 -9.02
N ILE A 133 8.54 -11.74 -8.34
CA ILE A 133 9.55 -10.86 -8.96
C ILE A 133 10.61 -11.71 -9.67
N SER A 134 11.10 -12.76 -9.01
CA SER A 134 12.10 -13.67 -9.63
C SER A 134 11.60 -14.34 -10.91
N ARG A 135 10.29 -14.68 -10.97
CA ARG A 135 9.69 -15.21 -12.21
C ARG A 135 9.53 -14.16 -13.28
N LEU A 136 9.08 -12.94 -12.95
CA LEU A 136 8.97 -11.83 -13.91
C LEU A 136 10.31 -11.54 -14.57
N ARG A 137 11.38 -11.45 -13.77
CA ARG A 137 12.74 -11.27 -14.30
C ARG A 137 13.17 -12.34 -15.31
N ARG A 138 12.69 -13.57 -15.14
CA ARG A 138 12.98 -14.67 -16.06
C ARG A 138 12.07 -14.74 -17.28
N LEU A 139 10.84 -14.23 -17.16
CA LEU A 139 9.82 -14.33 -18.22
C LEU A 139 9.92 -13.18 -19.23
N CYS A 140 10.08 -11.97 -18.76
CA CYS A 140 10.06 -10.77 -19.59
C CYS A 140 11.22 -9.81 -19.33
N ASP A 141 12.08 -10.09 -18.35
CA ASP A 141 13.23 -9.25 -17.97
C ASP A 141 12.88 -7.75 -17.90
N PRO A 142 11.84 -7.37 -17.14
CA PRO A 142 11.33 -6.02 -17.13
C PRO A 142 12.25 -5.12 -16.33
N ARG A 143 12.21 -3.83 -16.60
CA ARG A 143 12.77 -2.85 -15.69
C ARG A 143 11.99 -2.86 -14.38
N ILE A 144 12.69 -2.91 -13.23
CA ILE A 144 12.05 -2.95 -11.90
C ILE A 144 12.29 -1.64 -11.16
N VAL A 145 11.21 -1.06 -10.63
CA VAL A 145 11.24 0.09 -9.72
C VAL A 145 10.61 -0.35 -8.40
N ALA A 146 11.44 -0.62 -7.41
CA ALA A 146 11.02 -1.08 -6.09
C ALA A 146 10.94 0.10 -5.12
N LEU A 147 9.77 0.31 -4.53
CA LEU A 147 9.48 1.39 -3.59
C LEU A 147 9.22 0.80 -2.20
N SER A 148 9.78 1.41 -1.18
CA SER A 148 9.72 0.94 0.20
C SER A 148 9.44 2.06 1.19
N ALA A 149 8.86 1.71 2.34
CA ALA A 149 9.09 2.47 3.55
C ALA A 149 10.57 2.35 3.96
N THR A 150 10.99 3.11 4.96
CA THR A 150 12.35 3.01 5.49
C THR A 150 12.68 1.57 5.89
N MET A 151 13.79 1.04 5.35
CA MET A 151 14.23 -0.33 5.60
C MET A 151 15.76 -0.37 5.80
N PRO A 152 16.26 -1.21 6.72
CA PRO A 152 17.70 -1.23 7.07
C PRO A 152 18.57 -1.97 6.05
N ASN A 153 18.01 -2.76 5.15
CA ASN A 153 18.71 -3.65 4.23
C ASN A 153 18.43 -3.31 2.75
N ILE A 154 18.33 -2.03 2.44
CA ILE A 154 18.05 -1.57 1.06
C ILE A 154 19.11 -2.05 0.06
N GLU A 155 20.38 -2.14 0.47
CA GLU A 155 21.49 -2.59 -0.38
C GLU A 155 21.35 -4.07 -0.77
N ASP A 156 20.85 -4.92 0.13
CA ASP A 156 20.58 -6.34 -0.17
C ASP A 156 19.50 -6.47 -1.22
N VAL A 157 18.43 -5.68 -1.10
CA VAL A 157 17.32 -5.65 -2.07
C VAL A 157 17.81 -5.11 -3.41
N ALA A 158 18.65 -4.06 -3.40
CA ALA A 158 19.24 -3.50 -4.61
C ALA A 158 20.14 -4.52 -5.31
N GLY A 159 20.99 -5.20 -4.56
CA GLY A 159 21.84 -6.28 -5.08
C GLY A 159 21.04 -7.45 -5.67
N TRP A 160 19.94 -7.85 -5.02
CA TRP A 160 19.05 -8.89 -5.52
C TRP A 160 18.33 -8.49 -6.81
N LEU A 161 17.99 -7.20 -6.94
CA LEU A 161 17.32 -6.65 -8.13
C LEU A 161 18.30 -6.20 -9.23
N ASP A 162 19.62 -6.36 -9.04
CA ASP A 162 20.65 -5.82 -9.92
C ASP A 162 20.51 -4.31 -10.15
N ALA A 163 20.06 -3.57 -9.13
CA ALA A 163 20.03 -2.11 -9.14
C ALA A 163 21.42 -1.57 -8.77
N PRO A 164 22.06 -0.74 -9.62
CA PRO A 164 23.35 -0.20 -9.31
C PRO A 164 23.28 0.88 -8.21
N PRO A 165 24.40 1.20 -7.54
CA PRO A 165 24.42 2.18 -6.45
C PRO A 165 23.82 3.55 -6.82
N GLU A 166 24.04 4.01 -8.05
CA GLU A 166 23.49 5.26 -8.59
C GLU A 166 21.97 5.24 -8.82
N SER A 167 21.36 4.06 -8.74
CA SER A 167 19.90 3.84 -8.85
C SER A 167 19.30 3.29 -7.55
N THR A 168 20.07 3.32 -6.45
CA THR A 168 19.64 2.93 -5.11
C THR A 168 19.58 4.18 -4.23
N PHE A 169 18.38 4.51 -3.73
CA PHE A 169 18.11 5.75 -3.00
C PHE A 169 17.53 5.45 -1.63
N GLU A 170 18.18 5.97 -0.60
CA GLU A 170 17.69 5.94 0.77
C GLU A 170 17.41 7.38 1.23
N PHE A 171 16.14 7.66 1.50
CA PHE A 171 15.70 8.95 2.03
C PHE A 171 15.35 8.79 3.51
N GLY A 172 16.01 9.56 4.36
CA GLY A 172 15.83 9.53 5.81
C GLY A 172 14.55 10.27 6.27
N GLU A 173 14.39 10.34 7.59
CA GLU A 173 13.23 10.99 8.22
C GLU A 173 13.13 12.50 7.89
N GLU A 174 14.24 13.13 7.48
CA GLU A 174 14.28 14.54 7.04
C GLU A 174 13.42 14.81 5.80
N TYR A 175 13.08 13.78 5.04
CA TYR A 175 12.19 13.87 3.89
C TYR A 175 10.70 13.66 4.26
N ARG A 176 10.41 13.43 5.53
CA ARG A 176 9.03 13.35 6.00
C ARG A 176 8.41 14.75 6.02
N PRO A 177 7.24 14.96 5.38
CA PRO A 177 6.61 16.29 5.31
C PRO A 177 6.05 16.78 6.66
N VAL A 178 5.90 15.89 7.64
CA VAL A 178 5.40 16.18 8.97
C VAL A 178 6.28 15.47 10.00
N ASP A 179 6.70 16.18 11.03
CA ASP A 179 7.48 15.62 12.11
C ASP A 179 6.71 14.50 12.84
N LEU A 180 7.40 13.40 13.14
CA LEU A 180 6.87 12.30 13.91
C LEU A 180 7.44 12.31 15.33
N HIS A 181 6.58 12.53 16.33
CA HIS A 181 6.94 12.39 17.73
C HIS A 181 6.39 11.08 18.27
N SER A 182 7.26 10.25 18.84
CA SER A 182 6.89 8.99 19.46
C SER A 182 6.97 9.09 20.98
N ASP A 183 5.93 8.61 21.68
CA ASP A 183 5.89 8.53 23.13
C ASP A 183 5.31 7.18 23.57
N VAL A 184 5.72 6.73 24.75
CA VAL A 184 5.25 5.47 25.35
C VAL A 184 4.52 5.80 26.63
N ARG A 185 3.24 5.43 26.69
CA ARG A 185 2.39 5.61 27.87
C ARG A 185 2.09 4.29 28.53
N THR A 186 2.13 4.28 29.85
CA THR A 186 1.73 3.12 30.65
C THR A 186 0.28 3.25 31.09
N TYR A 187 -0.40 2.13 31.25
CA TYR A 187 -1.75 2.07 31.80
C TYR A 187 -1.81 0.96 32.87
N SER A 188 -2.80 1.05 33.75
CA SER A 188 -3.02 0.02 34.78
C SER A 188 -3.68 -1.22 34.16
N HIS A 189 -3.05 -2.38 34.31
CA HIS A 189 -3.61 -3.65 33.82
C HIS A 189 -5.02 -3.93 34.36
N GLY A 190 -5.84 -4.55 33.55
CA GLY A 190 -7.13 -5.11 33.96
C GLY A 190 -6.97 -6.47 34.65
N ASP A 191 -7.96 -6.85 35.43
CA ASP A 191 -7.96 -8.13 36.19
C ASP A 191 -8.05 -9.36 35.28
N ASN A 192 -8.41 -9.17 34.02
CA ASN A 192 -8.44 -10.18 32.96
C ASN A 192 -8.26 -9.54 31.60
N ALA A 193 -8.02 -10.35 30.55
CA ALA A 193 -7.76 -9.90 29.19
C ALA A 193 -8.86 -9.01 28.61
N PHE A 194 -10.11 -9.20 29.01
CA PHE A 194 -11.23 -8.39 28.55
C PHE A 194 -11.20 -7.00 29.21
N ALA A 195 -11.05 -6.92 30.51
CA ALA A 195 -10.92 -5.67 31.24
C ALA A 195 -9.67 -4.89 30.81
N ASP A 196 -8.58 -5.60 30.52
CA ASP A 196 -7.33 -5.01 30.04
C ASP A 196 -7.50 -4.31 28.68
N LYS A 197 -8.24 -4.91 27.73
CA LYS A 197 -8.56 -4.27 26.45
C LYS A 197 -9.26 -2.92 26.61
N TYR A 198 -10.23 -2.85 27.49
CA TYR A 198 -10.97 -1.61 27.75
C TYR A 198 -10.13 -0.57 28.47
N ARG A 199 -9.31 -0.98 29.43
CA ARG A 199 -8.38 -0.03 30.10
C ARG A 199 -7.39 0.58 29.10
N ARG A 200 -6.87 -0.21 28.15
CA ARG A 200 -6.05 0.32 27.05
C ARG A 200 -6.80 1.30 26.18
N LEU A 201 -8.05 0.98 25.84
CA LEU A 201 -8.88 1.86 25.01
C LEU A 201 -9.15 3.19 25.74
N TYR A 202 -9.52 3.15 27.02
CA TYR A 202 -9.73 4.37 27.78
C TYR A 202 -8.47 5.21 27.91
N ALA A 203 -7.33 4.58 28.17
CA ALA A 203 -6.06 5.30 28.21
C ALA A 203 -5.71 5.93 26.84
N ALA A 204 -6.04 5.27 25.73
CA ALA A 204 -5.88 5.85 24.40
C ALA A 204 -6.81 7.03 24.16
N LEU A 205 -8.07 6.96 24.61
CA LEU A 205 -9.01 8.08 24.54
C LEU A 205 -8.57 9.27 25.40
N ASP A 206 -8.06 9.01 26.61
CA ASP A 206 -7.54 10.05 27.51
C ASP A 206 -6.36 10.81 26.88
N ILE A 207 -5.53 10.11 26.09
CA ILE A 207 -4.43 10.72 25.32
C ILE A 207 -4.96 11.50 24.11
N ALA A 208 -5.96 10.97 23.42
CA ALA A 208 -6.51 11.56 22.20
C ALA A 208 -7.40 12.79 22.49
N GLU A 209 -8.10 12.81 23.62
CA GLU A 209 -9.09 13.83 23.94
C GLU A 209 -8.55 15.27 23.87
N PRO A 210 -7.43 15.64 24.53
CA PRO A 210 -6.89 17.00 24.43
C PRO A 210 -6.61 17.42 22.99
N HIS A 211 -6.02 16.49 22.20
CA HIS A 211 -5.70 16.72 20.81
C HIS A 211 -6.94 16.92 19.93
N ILE A 212 -8.00 16.13 20.17
CA ILE A 212 -9.28 16.28 19.45
C ILE A 212 -9.96 17.61 19.81
N ARG A 213 -9.87 18.06 21.06
CA ARG A 213 -10.42 19.35 21.49
C ARG A 213 -9.73 20.55 20.82
N GLU A 214 -8.52 20.37 20.33
CA GLU A 214 -7.73 21.33 19.54
C GLU A 214 -7.86 21.13 18.02
N ASP A 215 -8.96 20.54 17.55
CA ASP A 215 -9.23 20.19 16.14
C ASP A 215 -8.25 19.16 15.53
N GLY A 216 -7.50 18.45 16.36
CA GLY A 216 -6.63 17.37 15.93
C GLY A 216 -7.40 16.09 15.58
N GLN A 217 -6.74 15.17 14.91
CA GLN A 217 -7.28 13.86 14.56
C GLN A 217 -6.55 12.74 15.30
N ALA A 218 -7.26 11.71 15.71
CA ALA A 218 -6.69 10.55 16.36
C ALA A 218 -7.05 9.27 15.59
N LEU A 219 -6.07 8.39 15.41
CA LEU A 219 -6.25 7.07 14.83
C LEU A 219 -5.79 6.02 15.83
N VAL A 220 -6.70 5.17 16.27
CA VAL A 220 -6.46 4.12 17.27
C VAL A 220 -6.38 2.76 16.61
N PHE A 221 -5.20 2.15 16.63
CA PHE A 221 -4.99 0.80 16.11
C PHE A 221 -5.31 -0.26 17.17
N VAL A 222 -5.99 -1.32 16.77
CA VAL A 222 -6.36 -2.45 17.61
C VAL A 222 -6.02 -3.78 16.93
N SER A 223 -6.04 -4.88 17.68
CA SER A 223 -5.49 -6.17 17.26
C SER A 223 -6.33 -6.94 16.24
N SER A 224 -7.61 -6.64 16.07
CA SER A 224 -8.49 -7.34 15.14
C SER A 224 -9.64 -6.46 14.62
N ARG A 225 -10.26 -6.85 13.48
CA ARG A 225 -11.46 -6.20 12.96
C ARG A 225 -12.60 -6.17 13.97
N GLN A 226 -12.81 -7.28 14.70
CA GLN A 226 -13.84 -7.35 15.73
C GLN A 226 -13.54 -6.42 16.90
N ASP A 227 -12.27 -6.27 17.28
CA ASP A 227 -11.87 -5.32 18.32
C ASP A 227 -12.04 -3.88 17.82
N ALA A 228 -11.81 -3.59 16.53
CA ALA A 228 -12.05 -2.28 15.95
C ALA A 228 -13.55 -1.88 16.03
N MET A 229 -14.46 -2.78 15.67
CA MET A 229 -15.91 -2.54 15.77
C MET A 229 -16.34 -2.29 17.22
N ARG A 230 -15.86 -3.10 18.15
CA ARG A 230 -16.15 -2.95 19.59
C ARG A 230 -15.56 -1.68 20.16
N ALA A 231 -14.32 -1.37 19.82
CA ALA A 231 -13.66 -0.14 20.24
C ALA A 231 -14.40 1.09 19.69
N ALA A 232 -14.80 1.10 18.43
CA ALA A 232 -15.56 2.19 17.83
C ALA A 232 -16.91 2.43 18.56
N SER A 233 -17.66 1.36 18.81
CA SER A 233 -18.92 1.48 19.56
C SER A 233 -18.71 2.03 20.98
N LYS A 234 -17.70 1.52 21.68
CA LYS A 234 -17.41 1.98 23.06
C LYS A 234 -16.85 3.40 23.08
N SER A 235 -15.98 3.75 22.12
CA SER A 235 -15.45 5.12 22.00
C SER A 235 -16.56 6.12 21.73
N ARG A 236 -17.56 5.78 20.91
CA ARG A 236 -18.72 6.64 20.65
C ARG A 236 -19.47 6.96 21.96
N ASP A 237 -19.69 5.96 22.81
CA ASP A 237 -20.38 6.16 24.06
C ASP A 237 -19.55 7.06 25.02
N GLU A 238 -18.26 6.82 25.15
CA GLU A 238 -17.32 7.64 25.94
C GLU A 238 -17.18 9.05 25.41
N ILE A 239 -17.10 9.23 24.10
CA ILE A 239 -17.03 10.55 23.47
C ILE A 239 -18.28 11.36 23.79
N ALA A 240 -19.47 10.73 23.73
CA ALA A 240 -20.73 11.37 24.09
C ALA A 240 -20.80 11.71 25.59
N GLU A 241 -20.36 10.80 26.48
CA GLU A 241 -20.35 11.05 27.93
C GLU A 241 -19.38 12.17 28.34
N ARG A 242 -18.26 12.31 27.64
CA ARG A 242 -17.23 13.33 27.90
C ARG A 242 -17.47 14.67 27.17
N ASP A 243 -18.52 14.77 26.38
CA ASP A 243 -18.79 15.92 25.51
C ASP A 243 -17.58 16.32 24.66
N ILE A 244 -16.94 15.33 24.06
CA ILE A 244 -15.81 15.54 23.14
C ILE A 244 -16.36 15.94 21.78
N PRO A 245 -15.87 17.04 21.17
CA PRO A 245 -16.37 17.48 19.87
C PRO A 245 -16.09 16.41 18.79
N MET A 246 -17.13 15.94 18.13
CA MET A 246 -17.00 15.13 16.93
C MET A 246 -16.90 16.07 15.74
N GLY A 247 -15.74 16.12 15.12
CA GLY A 247 -15.54 16.90 13.90
C GLY A 247 -16.43 16.35 12.81
N ALA A 248 -17.38 17.15 12.35
CA ALA A 248 -18.15 16.88 11.15
C ALA A 248 -17.24 17.04 9.91
N ARG A 249 -16.49 16.02 9.54
CA ARG A 249 -15.89 15.96 8.22
C ARG A 249 -16.84 15.25 7.28
N GLY A 250 -17.62 16.07 6.55
CA GLY A 250 -18.45 15.64 5.43
C GLY A 250 -19.61 14.74 5.83
N ASP A 251 -20.45 14.43 4.85
CA ASP A 251 -21.61 13.55 4.93
C ASP A 251 -21.26 12.06 5.12
N TYR A 252 -20.35 11.75 6.05
CA TYR A 252 -20.05 10.37 6.43
C TYR A 252 -21.16 9.85 7.34
N ASP A 253 -22.13 9.16 6.75
CA ASP A 253 -23.17 8.46 7.49
C ASP A 253 -22.63 7.14 8.07
N PHE A 254 -21.95 7.21 9.21
CA PHE A 254 -21.46 6.05 9.96
C PHE A 254 -22.54 4.98 10.25
N HIS A 255 -23.81 5.31 10.11
CA HIS A 255 -24.91 4.39 10.35
C HIS A 255 -25.19 3.43 9.18
N ASN A 256 -24.89 3.86 7.95
CA ASN A 256 -25.09 3.02 6.77
C ASN A 256 -23.85 2.16 6.46
N ASP A 257 -22.65 2.69 6.61
CA ASP A 257 -21.42 1.93 6.34
C ASP A 257 -21.18 0.81 7.35
N ALA A 258 -21.61 0.97 8.61
CA ALA A 258 -21.54 -0.10 9.62
C ALA A 258 -22.51 -1.28 9.34
N LYS A 259 -23.57 -1.07 8.56
CA LYS A 259 -24.52 -2.13 8.16
C LYS A 259 -24.05 -2.94 6.94
N GLU A 260 -23.24 -2.34 6.08
CA GLU A 260 -22.66 -3.04 4.92
C GLU A 260 -21.45 -3.92 5.30
N LEU A 261 -20.91 -3.75 6.52
CA LEU A 261 -19.78 -4.52 7.07
C LEU A 261 -20.21 -5.66 8.00
N SER A 262 -21.48 -5.86 8.25
CA SER A 262 -22.07 -6.94 9.05
C SER A 262 -22.72 -7.99 8.14
#